data_d390c7baaf9671a1b2fe3db32d12ad39
#
_entry.id   d390c7baaf9671a1b2fe3db32d12ad39
#
_cell.length_a   1.000
_cell.length_b   1.000
_cell.length_c   1.000
_cell.angle_alpha   90.00
_cell.angle_beta   90.00
_cell.angle_gamma   90.00
#
_symmetry.space_group_name_H-M   'P 1'
#
loop_
_entity.id
_entity.type
_entity.pdbx_description
1 polymer ?
#
loop_
_entity_poly.entity_id
_entity_poly.type
_entity_poly.pdbx_seq_one_letter_code
_entity_poly.pdbx_strand_id
1 'polypeptide(L)'
;MMLVSDRSRDHLPPDVQADLSVKLGMGAAFWEEETGEATATIRCAPEQTEADGSVPFGYLAAIADNNNAMANISSAKWKDNSILIEVAYQTTRAAWGTVEVRSRNSAYSDATGVAQGVMLDDNGPFGQSQCTSVTVPTRPMVDDRGELPHVEHLAFPWESDLTPAPIDVYLKGGLKLVEGGAIYTSQLDSGWSSNYGSLHGGAIGLLITRAMRYAAIAVSPTHVEQVPISFNINYVRPAMVVPQPMKAVARVIALTTRFCTLEGELVLPSGKPAARCRVIHQLLPKD
;
A
#
# COMPACT_ATOMS: atom_id res chain seq x y z
N MET A 1 -5.22 18.13 20.37
CA MET A 1 -4.59 17.10 19.50
C MET A 1 -4.86 15.74 20.14
N MET A 2 -5.74 14.96 19.56
CA MET A 2 -6.16 13.68 20.10
C MET A 2 -5.45 12.57 19.32
N LEU A 3 -4.79 11.66 20.02
CA LEU A 3 -4.21 10.48 19.39
C LEU A 3 -5.37 9.63 18.82
N VAL A 4 -5.45 9.49 17.52
CA VAL A 4 -6.43 8.60 16.85
C VAL A 4 -6.32 7.18 17.39
N SER A 5 -5.12 6.83 17.92
CA SER A 5 -4.90 5.57 18.60
C SER A 5 -5.89 5.25 19.73
N ASP A 6 -6.46 6.24 20.40
CA ASP A 6 -7.24 5.96 21.60
C ASP A 6 -8.71 5.59 21.36
N ARG A 7 -9.33 5.99 20.23
CA ARG A 7 -10.77 5.71 20.02
C ARG A 7 -11.06 4.62 18.98
N SER A 8 -10.25 4.48 17.92
CA SER A 8 -10.45 3.41 16.95
C SER A 8 -9.77 2.09 17.35
N ARG A 9 -8.80 2.17 18.27
CA ARG A 9 -8.08 1.00 18.79
C ARG A 9 -8.78 0.29 19.93
N ASP A 10 -9.66 0.95 20.65
CA ASP A 10 -10.37 0.36 21.80
C ASP A 10 -11.25 -0.83 21.42
N HIS A 11 -11.47 -1.06 20.12
CA HIS A 11 -12.34 -2.12 19.59
C HIS A 11 -11.62 -3.22 18.83
N LEU A 12 -10.28 -3.12 18.63
CA LEU A 12 -9.49 -4.21 18.07
C LEU A 12 -8.69 -4.90 19.17
N PRO A 13 -8.52 -6.22 19.09
CA PRO A 13 -7.56 -6.90 19.93
C PRO A 13 -6.19 -6.22 19.85
N PRO A 14 -5.52 -5.93 20.99
CA PRO A 14 -4.27 -5.17 21.01
C PRO A 14 -3.15 -5.79 20.16
N ASP A 15 -3.14 -7.10 20.05
CA ASP A 15 -2.22 -7.90 19.24
C ASP A 15 -2.40 -7.69 17.73
N VAL A 16 -3.64 -7.59 17.25
CA VAL A 16 -3.93 -7.35 15.82
C VAL A 16 -3.54 -5.94 15.40
N GLN A 17 -3.77 -4.96 16.25
CA GLN A 17 -3.40 -3.56 15.99
C GLN A 17 -1.90 -3.34 15.97
N ALA A 18 -1.19 -3.92 16.94
CA ALA A 18 0.26 -3.84 17.03
C ALA A 18 0.91 -4.49 15.79
N ASP A 19 0.36 -5.60 15.31
CA ASP A 19 0.91 -6.36 14.20
C ASP A 19 0.86 -5.58 12.88
N LEU A 20 -0.29 -5.02 12.51
CA LEU A 20 -0.42 -4.26 11.26
C LEU A 20 0.45 -2.99 11.26
N SER A 21 0.47 -2.26 12.37
CA SER A 21 1.29 -1.06 12.51
C SER A 21 2.78 -1.38 12.37
N VAL A 22 3.24 -2.45 13.01
CA VAL A 22 4.65 -2.92 12.92
C VAL A 22 4.97 -3.38 11.50
N LYS A 23 4.12 -4.21 10.91
CA LYS A 23 4.34 -4.76 9.55
C LYS A 23 4.33 -3.70 8.45
N LEU A 24 3.57 -2.63 8.63
CA LEU A 24 3.56 -1.51 7.72
C LEU A 24 4.55 -0.39 8.11
N GLY A 25 5.31 -0.55 9.21
CA GLY A 25 6.20 0.50 9.69
C GLY A 25 5.46 1.77 10.10
N MET A 26 4.16 1.68 10.39
CA MET A 26 3.32 2.83 10.70
C MET A 26 3.56 3.31 12.13
N GLY A 27 3.90 4.59 12.26
CA GLY A 27 3.95 5.30 13.52
C GLY A 27 2.57 5.76 14.00
N ALA A 28 2.58 6.66 15.00
CA ALA A 28 1.35 7.26 15.50
C ALA A 28 0.63 8.04 14.40
N ALA A 29 -0.67 7.86 14.29
CA ALA A 29 -1.54 8.71 13.52
C ALA A 29 -2.20 9.74 14.44
N PHE A 30 -2.22 10.98 14.00
CA PHE A 30 -2.83 12.10 14.72
C PHE A 30 -3.95 12.68 13.87
N TRP A 31 -4.99 13.13 14.53
CA TRP A 31 -6.08 13.81 13.88
C TRP A 31 -6.51 15.01 14.70
N GLU A 32 -6.81 16.11 14.03
CA GLU A 32 -7.27 17.35 14.60
C GLU A 32 -8.74 17.59 14.25
N GLU A 33 -9.60 17.55 15.26
CA GLU A 33 -11.06 17.59 15.08
C GLU A 33 -11.56 18.91 14.47
N GLU A 34 -10.88 20.02 14.79
CA GLU A 34 -11.29 21.35 14.34
C GLU A 34 -11.00 21.59 12.85
N THR A 35 -9.88 21.08 12.37
CA THR A 35 -9.42 21.29 10.97
C THR A 35 -9.75 20.12 10.05
N GLY A 36 -10.05 18.95 10.61
CA GLY A 36 -10.21 17.70 9.86
C GLY A 36 -8.89 17.19 9.24
N GLU A 37 -7.76 17.71 9.70
CA GLU A 37 -6.46 17.27 9.24
C GLU A 37 -6.05 15.97 9.94
N ALA A 38 -5.53 15.04 9.16
CA ALA A 38 -4.94 13.80 9.65
C ALA A 38 -3.45 13.77 9.29
N THR A 39 -2.62 13.35 10.24
CA THR A 39 -1.17 13.19 10.03
C THR A 39 -0.77 11.78 10.47
N ALA A 40 -0.08 11.06 9.62
CA ALA A 40 0.51 9.78 9.95
C ALA A 40 1.96 9.71 9.47
N THR A 41 2.75 8.88 10.14
CA THR A 41 4.15 8.63 9.77
C THR A 41 4.35 7.16 9.47
N ILE A 42 5.32 6.87 8.59
CA ILE A 42 5.83 5.54 8.33
C ILE A 42 7.36 5.58 8.42
N ARG A 43 7.93 4.58 9.08
CA ARG A 43 9.37 4.37 9.12
C ARG A 43 9.65 2.89 8.91
N CYS A 44 10.24 2.57 7.78
CA CYS A 44 10.62 1.22 7.47
C CYS A 44 11.79 0.77 8.35
N ALA A 45 11.71 -0.45 8.87
CA ALA A 45 12.89 -1.13 9.41
C ALA A 45 13.83 -1.52 8.25
N PRO A 46 15.12 -1.75 8.48
CA PRO A 46 16.07 -2.07 7.40
C PRO A 46 15.64 -3.23 6.50
N GLU A 47 15.02 -4.24 7.07
CA GLU A 47 14.46 -5.39 6.34
C GLU A 47 13.23 -5.07 5.49
N GLN A 48 12.63 -3.91 5.70
CA GLN A 48 11.43 -3.44 4.99
C GLN A 48 11.77 -2.44 3.87
N THR A 49 13.05 -2.20 3.60
CA THR A 49 13.49 -1.21 2.60
C THR A 49 13.77 -1.85 1.23
N GLU A 50 13.93 -1.00 0.22
CA GLU A 50 14.53 -1.37 -1.06
C GLU A 50 16.04 -1.64 -0.88
N ALA A 51 16.69 -2.16 -1.93
CA ALA A 51 18.11 -2.48 -1.90
C ALA A 51 19.03 -1.27 -1.67
N ASP A 52 18.59 -0.08 -2.05
CA ASP A 52 19.27 1.19 -1.83
C ASP A 52 18.94 1.84 -0.48
N GLY A 53 18.06 1.23 0.33
CA GLY A 53 17.60 1.73 1.61
C GLY A 53 16.40 2.68 1.52
N SER A 54 15.89 2.98 0.32
CA SER A 54 14.70 3.80 0.15
C SER A 54 13.43 3.08 0.64
N VAL A 55 12.40 3.88 0.93
CA VAL A 55 11.07 3.36 1.31
C VAL A 55 10.43 2.72 0.07
N PRO A 56 9.98 1.45 0.16
CA PRO A 56 9.31 0.80 -0.96
C PRO A 56 8.09 1.58 -1.42
N PHE A 57 7.95 1.76 -2.73
CA PHE A 57 6.89 2.57 -3.30
C PHE A 57 5.49 2.13 -2.86
N GLY A 58 5.28 0.83 -2.69
CA GLY A 58 4.02 0.29 -2.18
C GLY A 58 3.70 0.65 -0.72
N TYR A 59 4.69 0.96 0.12
CA TYR A 59 4.45 1.46 1.47
C TYR A 59 3.85 2.86 1.47
N LEU A 60 4.15 3.67 0.45
CA LEU A 60 3.51 4.98 0.29
C LEU A 60 2.00 4.83 0.04
N ALA A 61 1.58 3.76 -0.62
CA ALA A 61 0.15 3.42 -0.74
C ALA A 61 -0.48 3.13 0.61
N ALA A 62 0.22 2.42 1.51
CA ALA A 62 -0.30 2.08 2.82
C ALA A 62 -0.55 3.31 3.69
N ILE A 63 0.42 4.24 3.74
CA ILE A 63 0.27 5.45 4.55
C ILE A 63 -0.75 6.42 3.93
N ALA A 64 -0.78 6.54 2.60
CA ALA A 64 -1.77 7.36 1.91
C ALA A 64 -3.18 6.80 2.08
N ASP A 65 -3.34 5.47 1.96
CA ASP A 65 -4.59 4.75 2.21
C ASP A 65 -5.13 5.08 3.61
N ASN A 66 -4.33 4.78 4.63
CA ASN A 66 -4.75 4.95 6.02
C ASN A 66 -5.04 6.42 6.36
N ASN A 67 -4.12 7.33 6.03
CA ASN A 67 -4.22 8.72 6.46
C ASN A 67 -5.34 9.47 5.73
N ASN A 68 -5.50 9.25 4.43
CA ASN A 68 -6.60 9.84 3.67
C ASN A 68 -7.97 9.28 4.11
N ALA A 69 -8.05 7.98 4.45
CA ALA A 69 -9.26 7.40 5.02
C ALA A 69 -9.63 8.07 6.35
N MET A 70 -8.63 8.31 7.21
CA MET A 70 -8.84 9.00 8.48
C MET A 70 -9.36 10.42 8.30
N ALA A 71 -8.82 11.17 7.32
CA ALA A 71 -9.32 12.51 6.99
C ALA A 71 -10.78 12.48 6.50
N ASN A 72 -11.19 11.46 5.73
CA ASN A 72 -12.58 11.30 5.30
C ASN A 72 -13.51 10.93 6.47
N ILE A 73 -13.10 9.98 7.32
CA ILE A 73 -13.88 9.55 8.48
C ILE A 73 -14.06 10.68 9.48
N SER A 74 -13.03 11.52 9.66
CA SER A 74 -13.11 12.68 10.56
C SER A 74 -14.20 13.66 10.12
N SER A 75 -14.29 13.92 8.81
CA SER A 75 -15.32 14.80 8.24
C SER A 75 -16.74 14.24 8.40
N ALA A 76 -16.89 12.92 8.38
CA ALA A 76 -18.14 12.22 8.66
C ALA A 76 -18.50 12.19 10.16
N LYS A 77 -17.66 12.79 11.03
CA LYS A 77 -17.83 12.77 12.50
C LYS A 77 -17.93 11.35 13.07
N TRP A 78 -17.20 10.41 12.47
CA TRP A 78 -17.14 9.00 12.88
C TRP A 78 -18.50 8.28 12.90
N LYS A 79 -19.48 8.78 12.16
CA LYS A 79 -20.81 8.15 12.12
C LYS A 79 -20.83 6.86 11.32
N ASP A 80 -20.00 6.78 10.28
CA ASP A 80 -19.98 5.67 9.34
C ASP A 80 -18.55 5.19 9.10
N ASN A 81 -18.41 3.92 8.74
CA ASN A 81 -17.16 3.37 8.30
C ASN A 81 -16.90 3.78 6.84
N SER A 82 -15.63 3.92 6.50
CA SER A 82 -15.19 4.26 5.15
C SER A 82 -14.43 3.10 4.52
N ILE A 83 -14.74 2.80 3.27
CA ILE A 83 -13.98 1.86 2.44
C ILE A 83 -13.38 2.65 1.28
N LEU A 84 -12.07 2.51 1.09
CA LEU A 84 -11.39 3.09 -0.04
C LEU A 84 -11.70 2.32 -1.32
N ILE A 85 -12.01 3.06 -2.37
CA ILE A 85 -12.21 2.53 -3.71
C ILE A 85 -11.07 2.88 -4.64
N GLU A 86 -10.34 3.97 -4.33
CA GLU A 86 -9.21 4.43 -5.11
C GLU A 86 -8.19 5.15 -4.24
N VAL A 87 -6.91 4.90 -4.48
CA VAL A 87 -5.78 5.69 -3.98
C VAL A 87 -4.86 6.04 -5.14
N ALA A 88 -4.49 7.30 -5.24
CA ALA A 88 -3.50 7.78 -6.18
C ALA A 88 -2.46 8.64 -5.48
N TYR A 89 -1.23 8.60 -5.94
CA TYR A 89 -0.19 9.54 -5.53
C TYR A 89 0.82 9.77 -6.64
N GLN A 90 1.44 10.96 -6.61
CA GLN A 90 2.55 11.34 -7.45
C GLN A 90 3.74 11.73 -6.58
N THR A 91 4.92 11.34 -7.02
CA THR A 91 6.17 11.64 -6.35
C THR A 91 7.17 12.22 -7.34
N THR A 92 8.09 13.02 -6.84
CA THR A 92 9.16 13.63 -7.65
C THR A 92 10.50 12.90 -7.50
N ARG A 93 10.61 12.02 -6.53
CA ARG A 93 11.80 11.23 -6.19
C ARG A 93 11.45 10.06 -5.28
N ALA A 94 12.38 9.15 -5.04
CA ALA A 94 12.28 8.14 -3.99
C ALA A 94 12.19 8.80 -2.60
N ALA A 95 11.56 8.15 -1.67
CA ALA A 95 11.40 8.58 -0.28
C ALA A 95 12.46 7.89 0.61
N TRP A 96 12.94 8.60 1.62
CA TRP A 96 13.99 8.14 2.53
C TRP A 96 13.64 8.44 3.98
N GLY A 97 14.10 7.58 4.88
CA GLY A 97 13.95 7.80 6.32
C GLY A 97 12.50 7.71 6.79
N THR A 98 12.05 8.71 7.52
CA THR A 98 10.67 8.79 7.99
C THR A 98 9.80 9.54 6.98
N VAL A 99 8.76 8.89 6.48
CA VAL A 99 7.76 9.52 5.62
C VAL A 99 6.58 9.97 6.48
N GLU A 100 6.18 11.21 6.30
CA GLU A 100 4.98 11.79 6.90
C GLU A 100 3.97 12.13 5.80
N VAL A 101 2.70 11.84 6.05
CA VAL A 101 1.60 12.28 5.19
C VAL A 101 0.66 13.14 6.01
N ARG A 102 0.39 14.34 5.52
CA ARG A 102 -0.61 15.27 6.05
C ARG A 102 -1.77 15.33 5.10
N SER A 103 -2.93 14.89 5.54
CA SER A 103 -4.13 14.79 4.72
C SER A 103 -5.26 15.63 5.28
N ARG A 104 -6.11 16.09 4.37
CA ARG A 104 -7.39 16.73 4.71
C ARG A 104 -8.47 16.26 3.75
N ASN A 105 -9.70 16.25 4.24
CA ASN A 105 -10.84 16.06 3.38
C ASN A 105 -10.99 17.28 2.46
N SER A 106 -11.18 17.05 1.17
CA SER A 106 -11.39 18.11 0.16
C SER A 106 -12.83 18.18 -0.33
N ALA A 107 -13.57 17.08 -0.22
CA ALA A 107 -15.00 17.02 -0.54
C ALA A 107 -15.64 15.82 0.15
N TYR A 108 -16.85 15.99 0.63
CA TYR A 108 -17.63 14.97 1.31
C TYR A 108 -19.13 15.09 0.99
N SER A 109 -19.77 13.93 0.83
CA SER A 109 -21.21 13.78 0.79
C SER A 109 -21.64 12.65 1.72
N ASP A 110 -22.94 12.37 1.83
CA ASP A 110 -23.44 11.27 2.65
C ASP A 110 -22.93 9.88 2.23
N ALA A 111 -22.40 9.76 1.01
CA ALA A 111 -22.00 8.48 0.44
C ALA A 111 -20.54 8.41 0.04
N THR A 112 -19.86 9.54 -0.21
CA THR A 112 -18.53 9.57 -0.82
C THR A 112 -17.67 10.66 -0.20
N GLY A 113 -16.42 10.35 0.10
CA GLY A 113 -15.41 11.30 0.56
C GLY A 113 -14.19 11.31 -0.35
N VAL A 114 -13.62 12.49 -0.55
CA VAL A 114 -12.35 12.69 -1.24
C VAL A 114 -11.41 13.39 -0.27
N ALA A 115 -10.25 12.80 -0.05
CA ALA A 115 -9.18 13.40 0.73
C ALA A 115 -7.90 13.55 -0.10
N GLN A 116 -7.11 14.55 0.24
CA GLN A 116 -5.82 14.85 -0.38
C GLN A 116 -4.76 14.98 0.69
N GLY A 117 -3.55 14.55 0.39
CA GLY A 117 -2.41 14.61 1.31
C GLY A 117 -1.14 15.09 0.63
N VAL A 118 -0.28 15.73 1.42
CA VAL A 118 1.11 16.06 1.06
C VAL A 118 2.01 15.02 1.72
N MET A 119 2.97 14.51 0.95
CA MET A 119 3.98 13.55 1.41
C MET A 119 5.31 14.26 1.63
N LEU A 120 5.88 14.07 2.81
CA LEU A 120 7.15 14.62 3.21
C LEU A 120 8.06 13.49 3.72
N ASP A 121 9.37 13.66 3.58
CA ASP A 121 10.39 12.85 4.25
C ASP A 121 11.45 13.77 4.89
N ASP A 122 12.53 13.17 5.38
CA ASP A 122 13.62 13.92 6.04
C ASP A 122 14.27 14.99 5.13
N ASN A 123 14.07 14.91 3.80
CA ASN A 123 14.56 15.88 2.81
C ASN A 123 13.47 16.89 2.36
N GLY A 124 12.30 16.88 2.99
CA GLY A 124 11.20 17.79 2.69
C GLY A 124 10.10 17.18 1.77
N PRO A 125 9.23 18.01 1.20
CA PRO A 125 8.14 17.57 0.37
C PRO A 125 8.64 16.81 -0.87
N PHE A 126 8.03 15.66 -1.17
CA PHE A 126 8.38 14.87 -2.34
C PHE A 126 7.17 14.35 -3.14
N GLY A 127 5.96 14.47 -2.60
CA GLY A 127 4.80 13.94 -3.29
C GLY A 127 3.46 14.45 -2.77
N GLN A 128 2.42 14.04 -3.47
CA GLN A 128 1.03 14.30 -3.13
C GLN A 128 0.22 13.02 -3.29
N SER A 129 -0.79 12.85 -2.43
CA SER A 129 -1.74 11.73 -2.50
C SER A 129 -3.17 12.22 -2.58
N GLN A 130 -4.03 11.37 -3.14
CA GLN A 130 -5.47 11.55 -3.15
C GLN A 130 -6.13 10.19 -2.95
N CYS A 131 -7.25 10.16 -2.25
CA CYS A 131 -8.11 8.98 -2.24
C CYS A 131 -9.57 9.34 -2.42
N THR A 132 -10.31 8.37 -2.92
CA THR A 132 -11.77 8.37 -2.93
C THR A 132 -12.25 7.21 -2.06
N SER A 133 -13.12 7.51 -1.11
CA SER A 133 -13.74 6.51 -0.25
C SER A 133 -15.26 6.58 -0.35
N VAL A 134 -15.91 5.49 -0.03
CA VAL A 134 -17.37 5.43 0.13
C VAL A 134 -17.70 5.07 1.56
N THR A 135 -18.72 5.72 2.10
CA THR A 135 -19.27 5.35 3.41
C THR A 135 -20.03 4.06 3.29
N VAL A 136 -19.86 3.20 4.27
CA VAL A 136 -20.61 1.94 4.35
C VAL A 136 -21.24 1.85 5.73
N PRO A 137 -22.40 1.19 5.84
CA PRO A 137 -22.98 0.91 7.15
C PRO A 137 -21.96 0.23 8.04
N THR A 138 -21.95 0.56 9.31
CA THR A 138 -21.08 -0.07 10.30
C THR A 138 -21.13 -1.59 10.14
N ARG A 139 -20.02 -2.19 9.79
CA ARG A 139 -19.89 -3.64 9.71
C ARG A 139 -19.33 -4.16 11.02
N PRO A 140 -19.73 -5.36 11.44
CA PRO A 140 -19.08 -6.01 12.57
C PRO A 140 -17.58 -6.07 12.31
N MET A 141 -16.77 -5.72 13.30
CA MET A 141 -15.33 -5.92 13.28
C MET A 141 -14.98 -7.41 13.33
N VAL A 142 -13.70 -7.73 13.18
CA VAL A 142 -13.22 -9.12 13.10
C VAL A 142 -13.57 -9.96 14.34
N ASP A 143 -13.57 -9.35 15.52
CA ASP A 143 -13.97 -9.95 16.78
C ASP A 143 -15.40 -10.53 16.77
N ASP A 144 -16.32 -9.93 16.03
CA ASP A 144 -17.67 -10.47 15.83
C ASP A 144 -17.76 -11.61 14.80
N ARG A 145 -16.67 -11.93 14.10
CA ARG A 145 -16.62 -12.94 13.02
C ARG A 145 -15.85 -14.20 13.37
N GLY A 146 -15.40 -14.30 14.60
CA GLY A 146 -14.51 -15.37 15.03
C GLY A 146 -13.03 -15.10 14.68
N GLU A 147 -12.18 -16.01 15.07
CA GLU A 147 -10.74 -15.91 14.82
C GLU A 147 -10.44 -15.93 13.31
N LEU A 148 -9.57 -15.03 12.88
CA LEU A 148 -9.02 -15.10 11.52
C LEU A 148 -8.31 -16.43 11.32
N PRO A 149 -8.36 -17.02 10.12
CA PRO A 149 -7.67 -18.27 9.87
C PRO A 149 -6.18 -18.10 10.14
N HIS A 150 -5.61 -19.04 10.90
CA HIS A 150 -4.16 -19.12 11.05
C HIS A 150 -3.56 -19.41 9.67
N VAL A 151 -2.75 -18.48 9.17
CA VAL A 151 -2.08 -18.60 7.88
C VAL A 151 -0.58 -18.65 8.13
N GLU A 152 0.03 -19.73 7.73
CA GLU A 152 1.48 -19.88 7.79
C GLU A 152 2.14 -18.98 6.74
N HIS A 153 3.12 -18.19 7.17
CA HIS A 153 3.87 -17.31 6.28
C HIS A 153 4.95 -18.12 5.54
N LEU A 154 4.60 -18.69 4.40
CA LEU A 154 5.46 -19.52 3.57
C LEU A 154 6.39 -18.69 2.68
N ALA A 155 7.59 -19.22 2.40
CA ALA A 155 8.50 -18.67 1.39
C ALA A 155 8.18 -19.26 0.01
N PHE A 156 8.33 -18.46 -1.04
CA PHE A 156 8.08 -18.84 -2.42
C PHE A 156 9.35 -18.80 -3.26
N PRO A 157 9.44 -19.61 -4.33
CA PRO A 157 10.60 -19.66 -5.21
C PRO A 157 10.90 -18.30 -5.85
N TRP A 158 12.19 -17.96 -5.89
CA TRP A 158 12.71 -16.81 -6.60
C TRP A 158 13.30 -17.30 -7.94
N GLU A 159 12.47 -17.29 -8.99
CA GLU A 159 12.81 -17.79 -10.32
C GLU A 159 13.37 -16.64 -11.20
N SER A 160 14.49 -16.02 -10.75
CA SER A 160 15.11 -14.90 -11.44
C SER A 160 16.54 -14.71 -10.99
N ASP A 161 17.41 -14.20 -11.88
CA ASP A 161 18.78 -13.76 -11.57
C ASP A 161 18.85 -12.41 -10.86
N LEU A 162 17.71 -11.71 -10.72
CA LEU A 162 17.61 -10.45 -9.97
C LEU A 162 17.74 -10.72 -8.48
N THR A 163 18.55 -9.93 -7.79
CA THR A 163 18.70 -10.04 -6.34
C THR A 163 17.43 -9.52 -5.64
N PRO A 164 16.83 -10.29 -4.71
CA PRO A 164 15.73 -9.80 -3.91
C PRO A 164 16.16 -8.64 -3.03
N ALA A 165 15.32 -7.60 -2.95
CA ALA A 165 15.53 -6.52 -1.99
C ALA A 165 15.19 -6.99 -0.56
N PRO A 166 15.66 -6.29 0.50
CA PRO A 166 15.33 -6.62 1.88
C PRO A 166 13.84 -6.85 2.11
N ILE A 167 12.99 -5.99 1.56
CA ILE A 167 11.54 -6.13 1.64
C ILE A 167 11.00 -7.43 1.02
N ASP A 168 11.62 -7.96 -0.03
CA ASP A 168 11.19 -9.22 -0.63
C ASP A 168 11.50 -10.41 0.26
N VAL A 169 12.65 -10.36 0.94
CA VAL A 169 13.03 -11.36 1.95
C VAL A 169 12.07 -11.29 3.14
N TYR A 170 11.74 -10.09 3.60
CA TYR A 170 10.77 -9.86 4.68
C TYR A 170 9.38 -10.42 4.34
N LEU A 171 8.92 -10.20 3.11
CA LEU A 171 7.64 -10.73 2.61
C LEU A 171 7.69 -12.22 2.28
N LYS A 172 8.85 -12.88 2.35
CA LYS A 172 9.09 -14.25 1.85
C LYS A 172 8.54 -14.45 0.44
N GLY A 173 8.65 -13.40 -0.37
CA GLY A 173 8.11 -13.33 -1.71
C GLY A 173 8.84 -14.22 -2.69
N GLY A 174 8.12 -14.72 -3.69
CA GLY A 174 8.66 -15.38 -4.86
C GLY A 174 8.48 -14.52 -6.10
N LEU A 175 9.42 -14.64 -7.04
CA LEU A 175 9.40 -13.89 -8.29
C LEU A 175 9.54 -14.84 -9.47
N LYS A 176 8.70 -14.62 -10.49
CA LYS A 176 8.85 -15.23 -11.81
C LYS A 176 8.75 -14.15 -12.88
N LEU A 177 9.81 -13.97 -13.64
CA LEU A 177 9.79 -13.11 -14.82
C LEU A 177 9.08 -13.83 -15.96
N VAL A 178 8.27 -13.08 -16.69
CA VAL A 178 7.56 -13.54 -17.89
C VAL A 178 7.79 -12.53 -19.01
N GLU A 179 7.49 -12.88 -20.25
CA GLU A 179 7.64 -11.96 -21.38
C GLU A 179 6.84 -10.66 -21.13
N GLY A 180 7.54 -9.54 -21.12
CA GLY A 180 6.95 -8.21 -20.89
C GLY A 180 6.33 -7.98 -19.50
N GLY A 181 6.65 -8.83 -18.49
CA GLY A 181 6.04 -8.70 -17.19
C GLY A 181 6.71 -9.50 -16.07
N ALA A 182 6.02 -9.55 -14.93
CA ALA A 182 6.44 -10.35 -13.78
C ALA A 182 5.24 -10.84 -12.97
N ILE A 183 5.43 -11.95 -12.28
CA ILE A 183 4.50 -12.50 -11.29
C ILE A 183 5.24 -12.51 -9.95
N TYR A 184 4.66 -11.84 -8.96
CA TYR A 184 5.14 -11.86 -7.59
C TYR A 184 4.14 -12.64 -6.72
N THR A 185 4.62 -13.62 -5.99
CA THR A 185 3.80 -14.50 -5.16
C THR A 185 4.15 -14.27 -3.70
N SER A 186 3.16 -14.12 -2.85
CA SER A 186 3.33 -14.03 -1.40
C SER A 186 2.11 -14.57 -0.69
N GLN A 187 2.31 -15.05 0.52
CA GLN A 187 1.25 -15.46 1.43
C GLN A 187 1.36 -14.64 2.71
N LEU A 188 0.49 -13.66 2.83
CA LEU A 188 0.44 -12.78 3.98
C LEU A 188 -0.46 -13.39 5.07
N ASP A 189 -0.01 -13.33 6.31
CA ASP A 189 -0.76 -13.79 7.49
C ASP A 189 -1.83 -12.76 7.93
N SER A 190 -2.56 -13.09 8.99
CA SER A 190 -3.62 -12.24 9.54
C SER A 190 -3.15 -10.87 10.03
N GLY A 191 -1.87 -10.73 10.39
CA GLY A 191 -1.31 -9.44 10.80
C GLY A 191 -1.25 -8.38 9.68
N TRP A 192 -1.51 -8.77 8.41
CA TRP A 192 -1.66 -7.83 7.30
C TRP A 192 -3.12 -7.46 7.01
N SER A 193 -4.05 -7.90 7.84
CA SER A 193 -5.46 -7.63 7.66
C SER A 193 -5.88 -6.24 8.16
N SER A 194 -6.93 -5.72 7.54
CA SER A 194 -7.69 -4.59 8.04
C SER A 194 -8.66 -5.03 9.14
N ASN A 195 -9.29 -4.06 9.77
CA ASN A 195 -10.35 -4.28 10.78
C ASN A 195 -11.54 -5.13 10.28
N TYR A 196 -11.62 -5.38 8.98
CA TYR A 196 -12.68 -6.15 8.34
C TYR A 196 -12.26 -7.57 7.95
N GLY A 197 -11.07 -8.02 8.37
CA GLY A 197 -10.55 -9.35 8.05
C GLY A 197 -10.10 -9.54 6.60
N SER A 198 -10.09 -8.49 5.79
CA SER A 198 -9.46 -8.47 4.48
C SER A 198 -8.04 -7.91 4.59
N LEU A 199 -7.18 -8.22 3.63
CA LEU A 199 -5.88 -7.53 3.54
C LEU A 199 -6.07 -6.02 3.52
N HIS A 200 -5.21 -5.33 4.22
CA HIS A 200 -5.15 -3.86 4.17
C HIS A 200 -4.83 -3.38 2.75
N GLY A 201 -5.45 -2.28 2.31
CA GLY A 201 -5.24 -1.74 0.97
C GLY A 201 -3.79 -1.48 0.63
N GLY A 202 -3.02 -0.99 1.61
CA GLY A 202 -1.58 -0.81 1.47
C GLY A 202 -0.79 -2.10 1.27
N ALA A 203 -1.16 -3.20 1.91
CA ALA A 203 -0.53 -4.50 1.68
C ALA A 203 -0.80 -5.00 0.24
N ILE A 204 -2.01 -4.78 -0.26
CA ILE A 204 -2.38 -5.06 -1.65
C ILE A 204 -1.52 -4.25 -2.62
N GLY A 205 -1.40 -2.93 -2.37
CA GLY A 205 -0.57 -2.03 -3.15
C GLY A 205 0.91 -2.44 -3.15
N LEU A 206 1.42 -2.85 -1.98
CA LEU A 206 2.80 -3.33 -1.84
C LEU A 206 3.06 -4.55 -2.73
N LEU A 207 2.21 -5.59 -2.69
CA LEU A 207 2.41 -6.78 -3.50
C LEU A 207 2.39 -6.46 -5.00
N ILE A 208 1.44 -5.63 -5.45
CA ILE A 208 1.33 -5.26 -6.87
C ILE A 208 2.56 -4.47 -7.32
N THR A 209 3.03 -3.51 -6.51
CA THR A 209 4.20 -2.71 -6.87
C THR A 209 5.49 -3.52 -6.87
N ARG A 210 5.59 -4.63 -6.08
CA ARG A 210 6.75 -5.56 -6.21
C ARG A 210 6.78 -6.21 -7.59
N ALA A 211 5.66 -6.76 -8.07
CA ALA A 211 5.58 -7.31 -9.42
C ALA A 211 5.93 -6.25 -10.48
N MET A 212 5.38 -5.03 -10.35
CA MET A 212 5.61 -3.95 -11.31
C MET A 212 7.07 -3.50 -11.33
N ARG A 213 7.73 -3.39 -10.16
CA ARG A 213 9.15 -3.07 -10.08
C ARG A 213 10.00 -4.05 -10.88
N TYR A 214 9.80 -5.34 -10.66
CA TYR A 214 10.59 -6.36 -11.34
C TYR A 214 10.26 -6.48 -12.82
N ALA A 215 9.02 -6.27 -13.23
CA ALA A 215 8.64 -6.16 -14.62
C ALA A 215 9.37 -4.99 -15.31
N ALA A 216 9.45 -3.85 -14.65
CA ALA A 216 10.16 -2.68 -15.17
C ALA A 216 11.67 -2.93 -15.25
N ILE A 217 12.30 -3.53 -14.22
CA ILE A 217 13.73 -3.87 -14.23
C ILE A 217 14.06 -4.81 -15.37
N ALA A 218 13.23 -5.82 -15.61
CA ALA A 218 13.47 -6.83 -16.64
C ALA A 218 13.49 -6.27 -18.07
N VAL A 219 12.80 -5.17 -18.33
CA VAL A 219 12.73 -4.55 -19.67
C VAL A 219 13.62 -3.32 -19.84
N SER A 220 14.12 -2.77 -18.73
CA SER A 220 14.92 -1.53 -18.77
C SER A 220 16.39 -1.82 -19.01
N PRO A 221 17.10 -0.93 -19.73
CA PRO A 221 18.55 -1.01 -19.85
C PRO A 221 19.25 -0.98 -18.48
N THR A 222 20.34 -1.71 -18.33
CA THR A 222 21.07 -1.86 -17.06
C THR A 222 21.70 -0.56 -16.54
N HIS A 223 21.92 0.41 -17.44
CA HIS A 223 22.47 1.73 -17.11
C HIS A 223 21.42 2.78 -16.75
N VAL A 224 20.19 2.36 -16.52
CA VAL A 224 19.06 3.25 -16.20
C VAL A 224 18.58 2.97 -14.77
N GLU A 225 18.44 4.04 -13.99
CA GLU A 225 17.71 4.04 -12.72
C GLU A 225 16.22 4.20 -12.97
N GLN A 226 15.40 3.52 -12.19
CA GLN A 226 13.96 3.57 -12.29
C GLN A 226 13.39 4.23 -11.06
N VAL A 227 12.80 5.40 -11.24
CA VAL A 227 12.13 6.14 -10.18
C VAL A 227 10.62 6.08 -10.42
N PRO A 228 9.84 5.40 -9.58
CA PRO A 228 8.39 5.43 -9.70
C PRO A 228 7.89 6.83 -9.33
N ILE A 229 7.09 7.43 -10.23
CA ILE A 229 6.62 8.82 -10.09
C ILE A 229 5.10 8.95 -10.05
N SER A 230 4.36 7.93 -10.41
CA SER A 230 2.89 7.96 -10.39
C SER A 230 2.35 6.60 -10.04
N PHE A 231 1.34 6.58 -9.20
CA PHE A 231 0.63 5.40 -8.73
C PHE A 231 -0.87 5.68 -8.74
N ASN A 232 -1.64 4.72 -9.22
CA ASN A 232 -3.09 4.71 -9.07
C ASN A 232 -3.55 3.27 -8.86
N ILE A 233 -4.30 3.02 -7.80
CA ILE A 233 -4.90 1.72 -7.50
C ILE A 233 -6.40 1.84 -7.31
N ASN A 234 -7.15 0.93 -7.93
CA ASN A 234 -8.57 0.76 -7.73
C ASN A 234 -8.83 -0.57 -7.02
N TYR A 235 -9.49 -0.51 -5.87
CA TYR A 235 -9.91 -1.69 -5.11
C TYR A 235 -11.24 -2.19 -5.65
N VAL A 236 -11.22 -3.41 -6.20
CA VAL A 236 -12.37 -4.00 -6.91
C VAL A 236 -13.20 -4.90 -5.99
N ARG A 237 -12.52 -5.61 -5.07
CA ARG A 237 -13.16 -6.50 -4.10
C ARG A 237 -12.25 -6.81 -2.91
N PRO A 238 -12.81 -7.18 -1.75
CA PRO A 238 -11.99 -7.55 -0.60
C PRO A 238 -11.11 -8.78 -0.91
N ALA A 239 -9.85 -8.71 -0.51
CA ALA A 239 -8.90 -9.83 -0.55
C ALA A 239 -8.83 -10.44 0.86
N MET A 240 -9.63 -11.45 1.13
CA MET A 240 -9.61 -12.11 2.44
C MET A 240 -8.28 -12.81 2.66
N VAL A 241 -7.79 -12.78 3.91
CA VAL A 241 -6.64 -13.60 4.32
C VAL A 241 -7.05 -15.07 4.25
N VAL A 242 -6.35 -15.84 3.44
CA VAL A 242 -6.65 -17.27 3.19
C VAL A 242 -5.35 -18.07 3.13
N PRO A 243 -5.38 -19.39 3.40
CA PRO A 243 -4.19 -20.24 3.35
C PRO A 243 -3.54 -20.40 1.97
N GLN A 244 -4.15 -19.86 0.92
CA GLN A 244 -3.60 -19.91 -0.43
C GLN A 244 -2.78 -18.67 -0.74
N PRO A 245 -1.65 -18.80 -1.48
CA PRO A 245 -0.84 -17.65 -1.87
C PRO A 245 -1.59 -16.72 -2.81
N MET A 246 -1.33 -15.44 -2.68
CA MET A 246 -1.81 -14.42 -3.59
C MET A 246 -0.75 -14.13 -4.65
N LYS A 247 -1.21 -13.79 -5.83
CA LYS A 247 -0.34 -13.47 -6.98
C LYS A 247 -0.59 -12.05 -7.43
N ALA A 248 0.45 -11.24 -7.37
CA ALA A 248 0.49 -9.97 -8.06
C ALA A 248 1.06 -10.20 -9.46
N VAL A 249 0.33 -9.79 -10.48
CA VAL A 249 0.73 -9.92 -11.89
C VAL A 249 0.93 -8.53 -12.45
N ALA A 250 2.06 -8.27 -13.09
CA ALA A 250 2.37 -7.00 -13.72
C ALA A 250 2.78 -7.19 -15.17
N ARG A 251 2.46 -6.21 -16.00
CA ARG A 251 2.88 -6.14 -17.40
C ARG A 251 3.31 -4.73 -17.76
N VAL A 252 4.28 -4.63 -18.65
CA VAL A 252 4.70 -3.38 -19.27
C VAL A 252 3.71 -3.05 -20.39
N ILE A 253 3.12 -1.86 -20.33
CA ILE A 253 2.17 -1.36 -21.33
C ILE A 253 2.88 -0.52 -22.37
N ALA A 254 3.84 0.28 -21.92
CA ALA A 254 4.64 1.13 -22.80
C ALA A 254 6.04 1.33 -22.21
N LEU A 255 7.02 1.29 -23.06
CA LEU A 255 8.41 1.61 -22.73
C LEU A 255 8.91 2.63 -23.74
N THR A 256 9.42 3.75 -23.23
CA THR A 256 10.08 4.81 -23.99
C THR A 256 11.49 5.01 -23.45
N THR A 257 12.24 5.94 -24.01
CA THR A 257 13.56 6.32 -23.49
C THR A 257 13.53 6.98 -22.11
N ARG A 258 12.35 7.50 -21.68
CA ARG A 258 12.20 8.27 -20.44
C ARG A 258 11.22 7.66 -19.44
N PHE A 259 10.32 6.82 -19.89
CA PHE A 259 9.23 6.30 -19.05
C PHE A 259 8.94 4.84 -19.35
N CYS A 260 8.64 4.11 -18.28
CA CYS A 260 8.06 2.78 -18.32
C CYS A 260 6.67 2.84 -17.65
N THR A 261 5.62 2.53 -18.41
CA THR A 261 4.25 2.46 -17.91
C THR A 261 3.87 1.00 -17.70
N LEU A 262 3.36 0.70 -16.51
CA LEU A 262 2.97 -0.64 -16.12
C LEU A 262 1.51 -0.68 -15.65
N GLU A 263 0.88 -1.82 -15.89
CA GLU A 263 -0.37 -2.22 -15.24
C GLU A 263 -0.13 -3.48 -14.43
N GLY A 264 -0.82 -3.58 -13.28
CA GLY A 264 -0.74 -4.75 -12.43
C GLY A 264 -2.05 -5.00 -11.71
N GLU A 265 -2.20 -6.22 -11.24
CA GLU A 265 -3.36 -6.62 -10.45
C GLU A 265 -2.97 -7.63 -9.38
N LEU A 266 -3.69 -7.60 -8.24
CA LEU A 266 -3.66 -8.68 -7.27
C LEU A 266 -4.74 -9.69 -7.62
N VAL A 267 -4.34 -10.92 -7.93
CA VAL A 267 -5.24 -12.01 -8.32
C VAL A 267 -5.52 -12.90 -7.12
N LEU A 268 -6.79 -13.03 -6.79
CA LEU A 268 -7.26 -13.93 -5.74
C LEU A 268 -7.10 -15.41 -6.16
N PRO A 269 -7.12 -16.36 -5.22
CA PRO A 269 -7.15 -17.81 -5.56
C PRO A 269 -8.28 -18.22 -6.50
N SER A 270 -9.39 -17.47 -6.51
CA SER A 270 -10.51 -17.66 -7.45
C SER A 270 -10.22 -17.22 -8.89
N GLY A 271 -9.04 -16.67 -9.17
CA GLY A 271 -8.67 -16.09 -10.47
C GLY A 271 -9.24 -14.69 -10.73
N LYS A 272 -9.97 -14.10 -9.78
CA LYS A 272 -10.57 -12.75 -9.93
C LYS A 272 -9.62 -11.68 -9.36
N PRO A 273 -9.52 -10.49 -9.97
CA PRO A 273 -8.70 -9.41 -9.43
C PRO A 273 -9.32 -8.83 -8.16
N ALA A 274 -8.52 -8.64 -7.10
CA ALA A 274 -8.89 -7.89 -5.90
C ALA A 274 -8.71 -6.38 -6.09
N ALA A 275 -7.61 -6.00 -6.76
CA ALA A 275 -7.29 -4.62 -7.10
C ALA A 275 -6.59 -4.55 -8.45
N ARG A 276 -6.66 -3.40 -9.08
CA ARG A 276 -5.91 -3.06 -10.30
C ARG A 276 -5.12 -1.80 -10.07
N CYS A 277 -3.91 -1.78 -10.60
CA CYS A 277 -2.97 -0.70 -10.38
C CYS A 277 -2.31 -0.28 -11.69
N ARG A 278 -2.02 1.00 -11.81
CA ARG A 278 -1.17 1.58 -12.85
C ARG A 278 -0.05 2.37 -12.21
N VAL A 279 1.18 2.16 -12.71
CA VAL A 279 2.37 2.87 -12.25
C VAL A 279 3.13 3.41 -13.45
N ILE A 280 3.73 4.58 -13.29
CA ILE A 280 4.69 5.15 -14.24
C ILE A 280 6.02 5.28 -13.52
N HIS A 281 7.06 4.70 -14.11
CA HIS A 281 8.45 4.89 -13.72
C HIS A 281 9.10 5.89 -14.68
N GLN A 282 9.79 6.86 -14.13
CA GLN A 282 10.76 7.66 -14.87
C GLN A 282 12.05 6.87 -15.00
N LEU A 283 12.66 6.91 -16.17
CA LEU A 283 13.93 6.27 -16.46
C LEU A 283 15.02 7.33 -16.50
N LEU A 284 15.94 7.28 -15.56
CA LEU A 284 17.05 8.22 -15.44
C LEU A 284 18.37 7.52 -15.77
N PRO A 285 19.30 8.16 -16.51
CA PRO A 285 20.66 7.63 -16.63
C PRO A 285 21.28 7.38 -15.25
N LYS A 286 21.97 6.28 -15.06
CA LYS A 286 22.80 6.06 -13.89
C LYS A 286 24.10 6.86 -14.08
N ASP A 287 24.47 7.62 -13.09
CA ASP A 287 25.77 8.31 -13.04
C ASP A 287 26.94 7.33 -12.95
#